data_4a24e9914bd3af9bb9cd5a06dd1f49c4
#
_entry.id   4a24e9914bd3af9bb9cd5a06dd1f49c4
#
_cell.length_a   1.000
_cell.length_b   1.000
_cell.length_c   1.000
_cell.angle_alpha   90.00
_cell.angle_beta   90.00
_cell.angle_gamma   90.00
#
_symmetry.space_group_name_H-M   'P 1'
#
loop_
_entity.id
_entity.type
_entity.pdbx_description
1 polymer ?
#
loop_
_entity_poly.entity_id
_entity_poly.type
_entity_poly.pdbx_seq_one_letter_code
_entity_poly.pdbx_strand_id
1 'polypeptide(L)'
;MAEEDLQRFLLKVQQLNELVSSIDADPERRRQLAACSDHNAVVQLALSWGYCIGRRWGEPTVEAATSSNLLVPASAASGHEIEEELCSGRDWRLTRISSNGSCSPVGFWYEQNEHEWITVLRGSARLRLEDPDEWIELSVGDQLTLSAGRRHRVERTDSDPGTVWLALYWNGHSGEFPGQTIV
;
A
#
# COMPACT_ATOMS: atom_id res chain seq x y z
N MET A 1 3.88 -21.38 -11.01
CA MET A 1 4.67 -21.26 -9.74
C MET A 1 6.05 -21.92 -9.87
N ALA A 2 6.16 -23.25 -10.04
CA ALA A 2 7.50 -23.89 -10.12
C ALA A 2 8.37 -23.41 -11.28
N GLU A 3 7.79 -23.16 -12.45
CA GLU A 3 8.51 -22.67 -13.63
C GLU A 3 9.00 -21.23 -13.45
N GLU A 4 8.17 -20.36 -12.89
CA GLU A 4 8.54 -18.96 -12.61
C GLU A 4 9.64 -18.87 -11.54
N ASP A 5 9.61 -19.77 -10.56
CA ASP A 5 10.64 -19.84 -9.52
C ASP A 5 11.97 -20.33 -10.11
N LEU A 6 11.90 -21.30 -11.04
CA LEU A 6 13.07 -21.78 -11.76
C LEU A 6 13.68 -20.66 -12.63
N GLN A 7 12.86 -19.93 -13.38
CA GLN A 7 13.33 -18.81 -14.21
C GLN A 7 14.00 -17.70 -13.36
N ARG A 8 13.39 -17.36 -12.22
CA ARG A 8 14.00 -16.40 -11.27
C ARG A 8 15.34 -16.91 -10.71
N PHE A 9 15.45 -18.19 -10.44
CA PHE A 9 16.72 -18.83 -10.01
C PHE A 9 17.79 -18.71 -11.08
N LEU A 10 17.49 -19.11 -12.31
CA LEU A 10 18.43 -19.08 -13.42
C LEU A 10 18.91 -17.64 -13.69
N LEU A 11 18.00 -16.66 -13.61
CA LEU A 11 18.36 -15.25 -13.76
C LEU A 11 19.33 -14.80 -12.66
N LYS A 12 19.12 -15.20 -11.40
CA LYS A 12 20.05 -14.88 -10.29
C LYS A 12 21.42 -15.51 -10.49
N VAL A 13 21.47 -16.76 -10.95
CA VAL A 13 22.75 -17.44 -11.25
C VAL A 13 23.50 -16.70 -12.36
N GLN A 14 22.79 -16.28 -13.40
CA GLN A 14 23.36 -15.46 -14.47
C GLN A 14 23.94 -14.15 -13.93
N GLN A 15 23.17 -13.39 -13.17
CA GLN A 15 23.58 -12.13 -12.55
C GLN A 15 24.81 -12.27 -11.65
N LEU A 16 24.89 -13.35 -10.88
CA LEU A 16 26.06 -13.67 -10.05
C LEU A 16 27.30 -13.95 -10.91
N ASN A 17 27.17 -14.73 -11.99
CA ASN A 17 28.29 -15.01 -12.89
C ASN A 17 28.80 -13.75 -13.59
N GLU A 18 27.90 -12.90 -14.06
CA GLU A 18 28.23 -11.60 -14.66
C GLU A 18 28.94 -10.67 -13.66
N LEU A 19 28.44 -10.60 -12.41
CA LEU A 19 29.09 -9.86 -11.32
C LEU A 19 30.52 -10.36 -11.08
N VAL A 20 30.71 -11.67 -10.92
CA VAL A 20 32.05 -12.28 -10.73
C VAL A 20 32.97 -11.91 -11.87
N SER A 21 32.52 -12.06 -13.11
CA SER A 21 33.32 -11.69 -14.30
C SER A 21 33.69 -10.20 -14.30
N SER A 22 32.77 -9.33 -13.87
CA SER A 22 33.02 -7.88 -13.80
C SER A 22 34.07 -7.50 -12.73
N ILE A 23 34.06 -8.25 -11.60
CA ILE A 23 35.02 -8.06 -10.49
C ILE A 23 36.42 -8.56 -10.91
N ASP A 24 36.49 -9.64 -11.67
CA ASP A 24 37.75 -10.18 -12.16
C ASP A 24 38.39 -9.28 -13.23
N ALA A 25 37.55 -8.58 -14.01
CA ALA A 25 38.02 -7.65 -15.06
C ALA A 25 38.43 -6.27 -14.50
N ASP A 26 37.94 -5.89 -13.31
CA ASP A 26 38.14 -4.55 -12.74
C ASP A 26 38.69 -4.61 -11.29
N PRO A 27 39.96 -4.36 -11.09
CA PRO A 27 40.57 -4.34 -9.74
C PRO A 27 39.96 -3.31 -8.79
N GLU A 28 39.39 -2.23 -9.31
CA GLU A 28 38.70 -1.23 -8.47
C GLU A 28 37.41 -1.77 -7.89
N ARG A 29 36.59 -2.44 -8.70
CA ARG A 29 35.39 -3.14 -8.23
C ARG A 29 35.70 -4.18 -7.15
N ARG A 30 36.80 -4.92 -7.35
CA ARG A 30 37.28 -5.89 -6.35
C ARG A 30 37.61 -5.21 -5.01
N ARG A 31 38.28 -4.07 -5.02
CA ARG A 31 38.61 -3.29 -3.83
C ARG A 31 37.38 -2.76 -3.12
N GLN A 32 36.42 -2.21 -3.87
CA GLN A 32 35.18 -1.70 -3.32
C GLN A 32 34.34 -2.80 -2.68
N LEU A 33 34.26 -3.97 -3.30
CA LEU A 33 33.56 -5.12 -2.75
C LEU A 33 34.24 -5.64 -1.46
N ALA A 34 35.57 -5.70 -1.44
CA ALA A 34 36.35 -6.12 -0.26
C ALA A 34 36.23 -5.13 0.92
N ALA A 35 35.90 -3.87 0.65
CA ALA A 35 35.67 -2.84 1.66
C ALA A 35 34.27 -2.86 2.25
N CYS A 36 33.35 -3.67 1.74
CA CYS A 36 31.99 -3.80 2.27
C CYS A 36 32.04 -4.41 3.69
N SER A 37 31.33 -3.79 4.63
CA SER A 37 31.30 -4.20 6.04
C SER A 37 30.42 -5.43 6.28
N ASP A 38 29.43 -5.66 5.44
CA ASP A 38 28.43 -6.71 5.59
C ASP A 38 27.80 -7.10 4.25
N HIS A 39 26.98 -8.15 4.29
CA HIS A 39 26.30 -8.66 3.10
C HIS A 39 25.37 -7.63 2.43
N ASN A 40 24.75 -6.75 3.21
CA ASN A 40 23.87 -5.72 2.67
C ASN A 40 24.63 -4.71 1.85
N ALA A 41 25.80 -4.27 2.32
CA ALA A 41 26.67 -3.39 1.59
C ALA A 41 27.12 -4.02 0.25
N VAL A 42 27.41 -5.33 0.25
CA VAL A 42 27.72 -6.08 -0.97
C VAL A 42 26.54 -6.07 -1.96
N VAL A 43 25.32 -6.33 -1.49
CA VAL A 43 24.11 -6.33 -2.33
C VAL A 43 23.83 -4.95 -2.92
N GLN A 44 23.92 -3.89 -2.11
CA GLN A 44 23.73 -2.52 -2.57
C GLN A 44 24.79 -2.08 -3.59
N LEU A 45 26.04 -2.44 -3.34
CA LEU A 45 27.13 -2.14 -4.26
C LEU A 45 26.95 -2.87 -5.61
N ALA A 46 26.60 -4.17 -5.57
CA ALA A 46 26.30 -4.93 -6.78
C ALA A 46 25.11 -4.33 -7.55
N LEU A 47 24.07 -3.89 -6.84
CA LEU A 47 22.91 -3.22 -7.45
C LEU A 47 23.30 -1.90 -8.13
N SER A 48 24.19 -1.11 -7.51
CA SER A 48 24.70 0.14 -8.11
C SER A 48 25.49 -0.10 -9.42
N TRP A 49 26.01 -1.31 -9.61
CA TRP A 49 26.67 -1.74 -10.85
C TRP A 49 25.73 -2.43 -11.84
N GLY A 50 24.43 -2.53 -11.50
CA GLY A 50 23.39 -3.12 -12.35
C GLY A 50 23.15 -4.61 -12.13
N TYR A 51 23.72 -5.22 -11.06
CA TYR A 51 23.55 -6.65 -10.76
C TYR A 51 22.58 -6.87 -9.60
N CYS A 52 21.43 -7.49 -9.86
CA CYS A 52 20.42 -7.81 -8.86
C CYS A 52 20.68 -9.23 -8.30
N ILE A 53 21.56 -9.35 -7.31
CA ILE A 53 21.91 -10.65 -6.73
C ILE A 53 21.02 -11.07 -5.55
N GLY A 54 20.28 -10.12 -4.91
CA GLY A 54 19.40 -10.38 -3.77
C GLY A 54 20.15 -10.86 -2.53
N ARG A 55 19.48 -10.84 -1.38
CA ARG A 55 20.09 -11.27 -0.11
C ARG A 55 20.05 -12.79 0.08
N ARG A 56 18.90 -13.40 -0.17
CA ARG A 56 18.67 -14.84 -0.02
C ARG A 56 17.69 -15.33 -1.08
N TRP A 57 17.66 -16.64 -1.28
CA TRP A 57 16.65 -17.31 -2.07
C TRP A 57 15.26 -17.03 -1.49
N GLY A 58 14.32 -16.53 -2.29
CA GLY A 58 12.94 -16.26 -1.86
C GLY A 58 12.70 -14.95 -1.10
N GLU A 59 13.73 -14.18 -0.77
CA GLU A 59 13.52 -12.82 -0.26
C GLU A 59 13.06 -11.90 -1.41
N PRO A 60 11.98 -11.12 -1.20
CA PRO A 60 11.59 -10.11 -2.18
C PRO A 60 12.73 -9.11 -2.34
N THR A 61 12.90 -8.58 -3.53
CA THR A 61 13.74 -7.40 -3.78
C THR A 61 13.31 -6.31 -2.80
N VAL A 62 14.21 -5.86 -1.93
CA VAL A 62 13.94 -4.68 -1.13
C VAL A 62 13.91 -3.51 -2.11
N GLU A 63 12.72 -3.16 -2.56
CA GLU A 63 12.52 -1.87 -3.22
C GLU A 63 13.04 -0.80 -2.27
N ALA A 64 13.72 0.20 -2.80
CA ALA A 64 14.21 1.31 -2.00
C ALA A 64 13.03 1.84 -1.19
N ALA A 65 13.19 1.94 0.14
CA ALA A 65 12.13 2.44 1.00
C ALA A 65 11.69 3.80 0.49
N THR A 66 10.51 3.86 -0.12
CA THR A 66 9.89 5.12 -0.53
C THR A 66 9.19 5.70 0.68
N SER A 67 9.61 6.89 1.09
CA SER A 67 8.92 7.65 2.14
C SER A 67 7.94 8.59 1.47
N SER A 68 6.66 8.46 1.80
CA SER A 68 5.62 9.40 1.39
C SER A 68 4.84 9.89 2.62
N ASN A 69 4.33 11.11 2.55
CA ASN A 69 3.49 11.63 3.62
C ASN A 69 2.01 11.40 3.28
N LEU A 70 1.35 10.55 4.05
CA LEU A 70 -0.07 10.22 3.85
C LEU A 70 -1.01 11.44 4.00
N LEU A 71 -0.58 12.48 4.73
CA LEU A 71 -1.38 13.69 4.96
C LEU A 71 -1.35 14.66 3.76
N VAL A 72 -0.45 14.44 2.80
CA VAL A 72 -0.40 15.25 1.58
C VAL A 72 -1.40 14.66 0.59
N PRO A 73 -2.55 15.33 0.30
CA PRO A 73 -3.54 14.80 -0.60
C PRO A 73 -3.03 14.75 -2.04
N ALA A 74 -3.51 13.79 -2.81
CA ALA A 74 -3.43 13.89 -4.26
C ALA A 74 -4.30 15.06 -4.75
N SER A 75 -3.91 15.72 -5.82
CA SER A 75 -4.67 16.84 -6.40
C SER A 75 -5.91 16.33 -7.13
N ALA A 76 -6.97 16.00 -6.40
CA ALA A 76 -8.26 15.69 -6.98
C ALA A 76 -8.93 16.97 -7.52
N ALA A 77 -9.56 16.88 -8.68
CA ALA A 77 -10.39 17.96 -9.18
C ALA A 77 -11.59 18.20 -8.25
N SER A 78 -12.11 19.45 -8.23
CA SER A 78 -13.29 19.77 -7.42
C SER A 78 -14.47 18.84 -7.74
N GLY A 79 -15.11 18.30 -6.72
CA GLY A 79 -16.20 17.33 -6.82
C GLY A 79 -15.75 15.89 -7.12
N HIS A 80 -14.43 15.60 -7.13
CA HIS A 80 -13.86 14.29 -7.42
C HIS A 80 -13.01 13.74 -6.28
N GLU A 81 -12.66 12.48 -6.42
CA GLU A 81 -11.69 11.81 -5.53
C GLU A 81 -10.66 11.03 -6.34
N ILE A 82 -9.53 10.77 -5.72
CA ILE A 82 -8.45 9.93 -6.25
C ILE A 82 -8.17 8.86 -5.22
N GLU A 83 -8.19 7.62 -5.67
CA GLU A 83 -7.80 6.45 -4.88
C GLU A 83 -6.39 6.02 -5.27
N GLU A 84 -5.57 5.70 -4.28
CA GLU A 84 -4.22 5.20 -4.44
C GLU A 84 -4.02 3.99 -3.53
N GLU A 85 -3.83 2.81 -4.13
CA GLU A 85 -3.48 1.62 -3.39
C GLU A 85 -2.05 1.76 -2.84
N LEU A 86 -1.90 1.69 -1.53
CA LEU A 86 -0.61 1.82 -0.85
C LEU A 86 0.10 0.48 -0.73
N CYS A 87 -0.65 -0.54 -0.42
CA CYS A 87 -0.19 -1.91 -0.35
C CYS A 87 -1.38 -2.87 -0.34
N SER A 88 -1.15 -4.10 -0.75
CA SER A 88 -2.18 -5.14 -0.76
C SER A 88 -1.59 -6.52 -0.49
N GLY A 89 -2.45 -7.46 -0.11
CA GLY A 89 -2.17 -8.87 0.05
C GLY A 89 -3.20 -9.73 -0.67
N ARG A 90 -3.24 -11.03 -0.35
CA ARG A 90 -4.17 -11.96 -1.02
C ARG A 90 -5.63 -11.55 -0.84
N ASP A 91 -5.99 -11.16 0.38
CA ASP A 91 -7.40 -10.98 0.78
C ASP A 91 -7.65 -9.61 1.41
N TRP A 92 -6.75 -8.65 1.19
CA TRP A 92 -6.85 -7.29 1.74
C TRP A 92 -6.10 -6.27 0.87
N ARG A 93 -6.54 -5.02 0.93
CA ARG A 93 -5.82 -3.85 0.38
C ARG A 93 -5.96 -2.64 1.29
N LEU A 94 -4.92 -1.84 1.33
CA LEU A 94 -4.88 -0.55 2.02
C LEU A 94 -4.80 0.56 0.98
N THR A 95 -5.74 1.49 1.03
CA THR A 95 -5.91 2.54 0.04
C THR A 95 -5.92 3.91 0.71
N ARG A 96 -5.22 4.87 0.13
CA ARG A 96 -5.39 6.28 0.45
C ARG A 96 -6.44 6.88 -0.50
N ILE A 97 -7.43 7.57 0.04
CA ILE A 97 -8.44 8.28 -0.74
C ILE A 97 -8.27 9.78 -0.49
N SER A 98 -8.19 10.56 -1.54
CA SER A 98 -8.11 12.03 -1.49
C SER A 98 -9.35 12.60 -2.17
N SER A 99 -10.26 13.16 -1.38
CA SER A 99 -11.54 13.72 -1.84
C SER A 99 -11.48 15.25 -1.81
N ASN A 100 -12.01 15.90 -2.84
CA ASN A 100 -12.10 17.36 -2.94
C ASN A 100 -13.55 17.79 -3.15
N GLY A 101 -14.32 17.85 -2.05
CA GLY A 101 -15.75 18.19 -2.11
C GLY A 101 -16.59 17.15 -2.85
N SER A 102 -16.11 15.91 -2.94
CA SER A 102 -16.84 14.80 -3.57
C SER A 102 -17.95 14.29 -2.65
N CYS A 103 -19.01 13.81 -3.26
CA CYS A 103 -20.09 13.08 -2.61
C CYS A 103 -20.65 12.03 -3.55
N SER A 104 -21.31 11.02 -3.01
CA SER A 104 -21.97 9.99 -3.81
C SER A 104 -23.10 10.59 -4.65
N PRO A 105 -23.25 10.21 -5.93
CA PRO A 105 -24.35 10.67 -6.76
C PRO A 105 -25.71 10.39 -6.11
N VAL A 106 -26.71 11.18 -6.48
CA VAL A 106 -28.07 11.01 -5.98
C VAL A 106 -28.57 9.59 -6.27
N GLY A 107 -29.05 8.89 -5.24
CA GLY A 107 -29.56 7.53 -5.33
C GLY A 107 -28.48 6.43 -5.41
N PHE A 108 -27.20 6.78 -5.46
CA PHE A 108 -26.12 5.82 -5.44
C PHE A 108 -25.77 5.41 -4.01
N TRP A 109 -25.59 4.10 -3.81
CA TRP A 109 -25.16 3.49 -2.56
C TRP A 109 -24.03 2.50 -2.87
N TYR A 110 -22.97 2.57 -2.10
CA TYR A 110 -21.95 1.52 -2.09
C TYR A 110 -22.53 0.28 -1.40
N GLU A 111 -22.33 -0.87 -2.03
CA GLU A 111 -22.66 -2.18 -1.48
C GLU A 111 -21.56 -3.13 -1.98
N GLN A 112 -20.67 -3.52 -1.10
CA GLN A 112 -19.49 -4.29 -1.44
C GLN A 112 -19.42 -5.58 -0.63
N ASN A 113 -18.80 -6.62 -1.21
CA ASN A 113 -18.63 -7.91 -0.56
C ASN A 113 -17.43 -7.97 0.39
N GLU A 114 -16.69 -6.87 0.49
CA GLU A 114 -15.55 -6.71 1.38
C GLU A 114 -15.97 -5.97 2.64
N HIS A 115 -15.33 -6.28 3.75
CA HIS A 115 -15.33 -5.41 4.92
C HIS A 115 -14.47 -4.20 4.63
N GLU A 116 -14.81 -3.07 5.23
CA GLU A 116 -14.07 -1.83 5.09
C GLU A 116 -13.88 -1.18 6.46
N TRP A 117 -12.65 -0.80 6.76
CA TRP A 117 -12.32 0.08 7.88
C TRP A 117 -11.75 1.37 7.33
N ILE A 118 -12.30 2.49 7.77
CA ILE A 118 -11.85 3.81 7.36
C ILE A 118 -11.46 4.65 8.55
N THR A 119 -10.50 5.56 8.33
CA THR A 119 -10.19 6.66 9.25
C THR A 119 -9.91 7.92 8.47
N VAL A 120 -10.29 9.06 9.05
CA VAL A 120 -10.00 10.38 8.47
C VAL A 120 -8.63 10.84 8.97
N LEU A 121 -7.70 11.06 8.06
CA LEU A 121 -6.37 11.58 8.34
C LEU A 121 -6.32 13.11 8.26
N ARG A 122 -7.22 13.71 7.46
CA ARG A 122 -7.30 15.16 7.23
C ARG A 122 -8.72 15.55 6.82
N GLY A 123 -9.16 16.74 7.25
CA GLY A 123 -10.47 17.27 6.90
C GLY A 123 -11.59 16.59 7.67
N SER A 124 -12.76 16.56 7.08
CA SER A 124 -13.95 15.93 7.65
C SER A 124 -14.82 15.30 6.57
N ALA A 125 -15.71 14.41 6.99
CA ALA A 125 -16.66 13.79 6.09
C ALA A 125 -17.97 13.46 6.79
N ARG A 126 -19.01 13.25 6.00
CA ARG A 126 -20.30 12.74 6.46
C ARG A 126 -20.68 11.55 5.61
N LEU A 127 -20.98 10.44 6.28
CA LEU A 127 -21.54 9.24 5.67
C LEU A 127 -23.01 9.07 6.07
N ARG A 128 -23.75 8.37 5.23
CA ARG A 128 -25.07 7.85 5.55
C ARG A 128 -25.06 6.35 5.36
N LEU A 129 -25.54 5.63 6.35
CA LEU A 129 -25.73 4.19 6.31
C LEU A 129 -27.20 3.89 6.08
N GLU A 130 -27.49 2.82 5.34
CA GLU A 130 -28.86 2.30 5.17
C GLU A 130 -29.07 1.13 6.11
N ASP A 131 -30.24 1.04 6.71
CA ASP A 131 -30.75 -0.05 7.56
C ASP A 131 -29.80 -0.47 8.74
N PRO A 132 -29.85 0.21 9.89
CA PRO A 132 -30.70 1.38 10.16
C PRO A 132 -30.18 2.63 9.46
N ASP A 133 -31.08 3.56 9.12
CA ASP A 133 -30.70 4.85 8.56
C ASP A 133 -29.97 5.68 9.61
N GLU A 134 -28.69 5.89 9.38
CA GLU A 134 -27.80 6.55 10.34
C GLU A 134 -26.87 7.53 9.63
N TRP A 135 -26.69 8.70 10.23
CA TRP A 135 -25.76 9.71 9.74
C TRP A 135 -24.53 9.77 10.64
N ILE A 136 -23.36 9.66 10.06
CA ILE A 136 -22.10 9.61 10.78
C ILE A 136 -21.22 10.76 10.32
N GLU A 137 -20.87 11.64 11.24
CA GLU A 137 -19.83 12.67 11.04
C GLU A 137 -18.48 12.10 11.44
N LEU A 138 -17.50 12.29 10.60
CA LEU A 138 -16.12 11.87 10.83
C LEU A 138 -15.18 13.08 10.72
N SER A 139 -14.35 13.24 11.72
CA SER A 139 -13.27 14.21 11.82
C SER A 139 -11.93 13.50 11.90
N VAL A 140 -10.83 14.24 11.87
CA VAL A 140 -9.48 13.69 11.96
C VAL A 140 -9.33 12.77 13.17
N GLY A 141 -8.90 11.53 12.91
CA GLY A 141 -8.71 10.48 13.92
C GLY A 141 -9.94 9.62 14.18
N ASP A 142 -11.13 10.04 13.71
CA ASP A 142 -12.32 9.19 13.78
C ASP A 142 -12.19 8.02 12.83
N GLN A 143 -12.75 6.90 13.23
CA GLN A 143 -12.75 5.66 12.46
C GLN A 143 -14.14 5.03 12.39
N LEU A 144 -14.39 4.27 11.34
CA LEU A 144 -15.61 3.53 11.14
C LEU A 144 -15.31 2.18 10.52
N THR A 145 -15.98 1.14 10.97
CA THR A 145 -15.94 -0.19 10.34
C THR A 145 -17.28 -0.48 9.69
N LEU A 146 -17.23 -0.80 8.41
CA LEU A 146 -18.38 -1.20 7.59
C LEU A 146 -18.25 -2.70 7.28
N SER A 147 -19.22 -3.47 7.71
CA SER A 147 -19.26 -4.90 7.37
C SER A 147 -19.59 -5.09 5.89
N ALA A 148 -19.11 -6.20 5.32
CA ALA A 148 -19.49 -6.61 3.97
C ALA A 148 -21.03 -6.57 3.81
N GLY A 149 -21.50 -6.05 2.68
CA GLY A 149 -22.92 -5.82 2.39
C GLY A 149 -23.55 -4.62 3.09
N ARG A 150 -22.84 -3.91 3.97
CA ARG A 150 -23.37 -2.71 4.62
C ARG A 150 -23.49 -1.57 3.61
N ARG A 151 -24.71 -1.25 3.19
CA ARG A 151 -24.98 -0.17 2.26
C ARG A 151 -24.71 1.17 2.93
N HIS A 152 -23.89 1.98 2.27
CA HIS A 152 -23.49 3.29 2.74
C HIS A 152 -23.23 4.24 1.56
N ARG A 153 -23.14 5.53 1.84
CA ARG A 153 -22.79 6.56 0.87
C ARG A 153 -22.05 7.72 1.52
N VAL A 154 -21.24 8.39 0.75
CA VAL A 154 -20.59 9.64 1.16
C VAL A 154 -21.54 10.79 0.85
N GLU A 155 -21.97 11.52 1.87
CA GLU A 155 -22.85 12.67 1.73
C GLU A 155 -22.08 13.98 1.63
N ARG A 156 -20.88 14.04 2.22
CA ARG A 156 -20.04 15.22 2.19
C ARG A 156 -18.58 14.86 2.44
N THR A 157 -17.70 15.54 1.73
CA THR A 157 -16.27 15.69 2.07
C THR A 157 -15.89 17.16 2.01
N ASP A 158 -14.76 17.55 2.62
CA ASP A 158 -14.30 18.91 2.54
C ASP A 158 -13.76 19.24 1.15
N SER A 159 -13.95 20.50 0.74
CA SER A 159 -13.29 21.07 -0.44
C SER A 159 -11.93 21.64 -0.03
N ASP A 160 -11.06 21.89 -0.98
CA ASP A 160 -9.71 22.45 -0.86
C ASP A 160 -9.31 22.91 0.58
N PRO A 161 -8.40 22.19 1.23
CA PRO A 161 -7.47 21.18 0.75
C PRO A 161 -8.01 19.74 0.74
N GLY A 162 -9.29 19.53 0.99
CA GLY A 162 -9.98 18.26 0.86
C GLY A 162 -9.86 17.33 2.07
N THR A 163 -10.53 16.21 1.97
CA THR A 163 -10.52 15.12 2.95
C THR A 163 -9.54 14.04 2.50
N VAL A 164 -8.70 13.57 3.42
CA VAL A 164 -7.81 12.42 3.21
C VAL A 164 -8.25 11.28 4.12
N TRP A 165 -8.47 10.14 3.53
CA TRP A 165 -8.85 8.92 4.20
C TRP A 165 -7.78 7.85 4.06
N LEU A 166 -7.72 6.96 5.03
CA LEU A 166 -7.09 5.67 4.91
C LEU A 166 -8.17 4.62 5.01
N ALA A 167 -8.28 3.77 3.99
CA ALA A 167 -9.27 2.71 3.89
C ALA A 167 -8.57 1.35 3.81
N LEU A 168 -8.94 0.43 4.69
CA LEU A 168 -8.52 -0.97 4.66
C LEU A 168 -9.72 -1.82 4.26
N TYR A 169 -9.59 -2.53 3.15
CA TYR A 169 -10.56 -3.50 2.66
C TYR A 169 -10.05 -4.91 2.88
N TRP A 170 -10.94 -5.81 3.29
CA TRP A 170 -10.55 -7.23 3.42
C TRP A 170 -11.73 -8.17 3.15
N ASN A 171 -11.38 -9.35 2.62
CA ASN A 171 -12.28 -10.48 2.49
C ASN A 171 -12.03 -11.43 3.67
N GLY A 172 -13.06 -11.78 4.42
CA GLY A 172 -12.92 -12.73 5.53
C GLY A 172 -14.27 -13.14 6.06
N HIS A 173 -14.34 -14.34 6.59
CA HIS A 173 -15.48 -14.71 7.44
C HIS A 173 -15.46 -13.75 8.63
N SER A 174 -16.61 -13.21 8.99
CA SER A 174 -16.84 -12.32 10.13
C SER A 174 -16.20 -12.91 11.40
N GLY A 175 -14.97 -12.55 11.63
CA GLY A 175 -14.14 -13.05 12.69
C GLY A 175 -13.01 -12.08 12.94
N GLU A 176 -13.18 -11.29 13.97
CA GLU A 176 -12.12 -10.67 14.77
C GLU A 176 -11.04 -9.90 14.01
N PHE A 177 -11.11 -8.59 14.05
CA PHE A 177 -9.92 -7.77 14.02
C PHE A 177 -8.91 -8.38 15.00
N PRO A 178 -7.68 -8.71 14.59
CA PRO A 178 -6.67 -9.09 15.54
C PRO A 178 -6.42 -7.88 16.45
N GLY A 179 -7.03 -7.84 17.61
CA GLY A 179 -6.87 -6.77 18.60
C GLY A 179 -8.12 -6.30 19.34
N GLN A 180 -9.31 -6.75 19.01
CA GLN A 180 -10.48 -6.50 19.88
C GLN A 180 -10.56 -7.59 20.99
N THR A 181 -9.84 -7.37 22.07
CA THR A 181 -10.24 -7.95 23.37
C THR A 181 -11.38 -7.08 23.87
N ILE A 182 -12.62 -7.58 23.81
CA ILE A 182 -13.75 -6.98 24.52
C ILE A 182 -13.47 -7.19 26.00
N VAL A 183 -13.21 -6.12 26.73
CA VAL A 183 -13.18 -6.09 28.19
C VAL A 183 -14.61 -5.87 28.69
#